data_002dfc2726dd163ce234d45cf6e2964f
#
_entry.id   002dfc2726dd163ce234d45cf6e2964f
#
_cell.length_a   1.000
_cell.length_b   1.000
_cell.length_c   1.000
_cell.angle_alpha   90.00
_cell.angle_beta   90.00
_cell.angle_gamma   90.00
#
_symmetry.space_group_name_H-M   'P 1'
#
loop_
_entity.id
_entity.type
_entity.pdbx_description
1 polymer ?
#
loop_
_entity_poly.entity_id
_entity_poly.type
_entity_poly.pdbx_seq_one_letter_code
_entity_poly.pdbx_strand_id
1 'polypeptide(L)'
;ESEISKVSYQYRDGEKLNYKLIKDIWYNADDEDFPLSSTAFSNNFVTKFVAARTSREVEDADSDDKYGLDDPYLTLEVENLGGIKETFYIGDYNSMLQEYYLKIEGKDKIYTVNTDLLYVCREDMYDYANVESFPAFATDTLNDITINNDGLTVKMVYMENGSETDLIGTCKWFFSTPFLTYRSAETNKIDDLQSDTLDKLQFSKLVNYKATKEDLDAYGLTDSKRQYIINYRDTDADTGVTQNASKTVDFGAYDEATGCYYARITKTVGNAKEVSGNVYLISKASAEAVLGIDPLDYIYKQVIYIK
;
A
#
# COMPACT_ATOMS: atom_id res chain seq x y z
N GLU A 1 25.89 4.72 -22.68
CA GLU A 1 24.68 5.24 -22.03
C GLU A 1 24.89 5.17 -20.53
N SER A 2 24.97 6.31 -19.89
CA SER A 2 25.25 6.38 -18.45
C SER A 2 23.92 6.22 -17.70
N GLU A 3 23.79 5.12 -16.97
CA GLU A 3 22.62 4.88 -16.13
C GLU A 3 22.53 5.95 -15.03
N ILE A 4 21.33 6.44 -14.79
CA ILE A 4 21.04 7.38 -13.70
C ILE A 4 21.19 6.64 -12.38
N SER A 5 21.91 7.26 -11.44
CA SER A 5 22.15 6.70 -10.10
C SER A 5 21.51 7.51 -8.98
N LYS A 6 21.21 8.81 -9.24
CA LYS A 6 20.48 9.65 -8.30
C LYS A 6 19.51 10.53 -9.06
N VAL A 7 18.39 10.80 -8.43
CA VAL A 7 17.37 11.73 -8.89
C VAL A 7 16.91 12.55 -7.69
N SER A 8 16.79 13.85 -7.87
CA SER A 8 16.03 14.68 -6.96
C SER A 8 15.21 15.71 -7.70
N TYR A 9 14.03 16.00 -7.20
CA TYR A 9 13.20 17.05 -7.75
C TYR A 9 12.42 17.80 -6.69
N GLN A 10 12.15 19.05 -6.98
CA GLN A 10 11.46 19.97 -6.09
C GLN A 10 10.61 20.94 -6.89
N TYR A 11 9.33 20.99 -6.62
CA TYR A 11 8.49 22.11 -7.04
C TYR A 11 8.79 23.34 -6.19
N ARG A 12 8.57 24.53 -6.74
CA ARG A 12 8.87 25.85 -6.10
C ARG A 12 8.47 25.91 -4.63
N ASP A 13 7.25 25.48 -4.29
CA ASP A 13 6.71 25.53 -2.93
C ASP A 13 6.63 24.15 -2.26
N GLY A 14 7.25 23.13 -2.86
CA GLY A 14 7.18 21.75 -2.42
C GLY A 14 8.42 21.28 -1.66
N GLU A 15 8.29 20.11 -1.05
CA GLU A 15 9.44 19.40 -0.48
C GLU A 15 10.34 18.83 -1.59
N LYS A 16 11.64 18.77 -1.31
CA LYS A 16 12.59 18.10 -2.21
C LYS A 16 12.52 16.59 -1.98
N LEU A 17 12.24 15.86 -3.05
CA LEU A 17 12.23 14.40 -3.07
C LEU A 17 13.55 13.89 -3.62
N ASN A 18 14.17 12.94 -2.92
CA ASN A 18 15.50 12.44 -3.22
C ASN A 18 15.47 10.91 -3.35
N TYR A 19 16.06 10.40 -4.46
CA TYR A 19 16.15 8.97 -4.73
C TYR A 19 17.57 8.59 -5.13
N LYS A 20 17.98 7.36 -4.77
CA LYS A 20 19.30 6.82 -5.13
C LYS A 20 19.23 5.36 -5.51
N LEU A 21 20.09 4.96 -6.43
CA LEU A 21 20.27 3.59 -6.89
C LEU A 21 21.43 2.94 -6.13
N ILE A 22 21.18 1.82 -5.47
CA ILE A 22 22.19 1.00 -4.79
C ILE A 22 22.04 -0.44 -5.28
N LYS A 23 23.04 -1.00 -5.94
CA LYS A 23 23.03 -2.37 -6.44
C LYS A 23 21.74 -2.69 -7.24
N ASP A 24 21.42 -1.83 -8.19
CA ASP A 24 20.26 -1.95 -9.09
C ASP A 24 18.88 -1.83 -8.40
N ILE A 25 18.83 -1.37 -7.15
CA ILE A 25 17.61 -1.12 -6.40
C ILE A 25 17.52 0.36 -6.06
N TRP A 26 16.37 0.99 -6.38
CA TRP A 26 16.07 2.36 -6.02
C TRP A 26 15.57 2.45 -4.58
N TYR A 27 16.07 3.45 -3.86
CA TYR A 27 15.70 3.79 -2.49
C TYR A 27 15.31 5.26 -2.39
N ASN A 28 14.48 5.60 -1.41
CA ASN A 28 14.42 6.96 -0.92
C ASN A 28 15.80 7.30 -0.33
N ALA A 29 16.40 8.41 -0.76
CA ALA A 29 17.76 8.75 -0.34
C ALA A 29 17.82 9.28 1.09
N ASP A 30 16.70 9.83 1.60
CA ASP A 30 16.58 10.43 2.92
C ASP A 30 16.23 9.38 4.00
N ASP A 31 15.52 8.31 3.62
CA ASP A 31 15.20 7.17 4.49
C ASP A 31 15.18 5.87 3.67
N GLU A 32 16.26 5.09 3.74
CA GLU A 32 16.39 3.82 3.00
C GLU A 32 15.39 2.75 3.45
N ASP A 33 14.83 2.88 4.66
CA ASP A 33 13.82 1.96 5.19
C ASP A 33 12.41 2.24 4.63
N PHE A 34 12.22 3.39 3.96
CA PHE A 34 10.96 3.68 3.28
C PHE A 34 10.67 2.60 2.24
N PRO A 35 9.48 1.99 2.21
CA PRO A 35 9.18 0.86 1.35
C PRO A 35 8.97 1.27 -0.12
N LEU A 36 10.01 1.85 -0.74
CA LEU A 36 9.95 2.26 -2.14
C LEU A 36 9.86 1.05 -3.07
N SER A 37 8.93 1.07 -4.02
CA SER A 37 8.88 0.14 -5.13
C SER A 37 9.91 0.53 -6.19
N SER A 38 11.09 -0.07 -6.15
CA SER A 38 12.15 0.18 -7.14
C SER A 38 11.66 -0.04 -8.58
N THR A 39 10.84 -1.05 -8.81
CA THR A 39 10.26 -1.33 -10.12
C THR A 39 9.28 -0.24 -10.57
N ALA A 40 8.38 0.20 -9.68
CA ALA A 40 7.42 1.26 -9.99
C ALA A 40 8.15 2.58 -10.28
N PHE A 41 9.13 2.95 -9.45
CA PHE A 41 9.94 4.15 -9.65
C PHE A 41 10.73 4.10 -10.97
N SER A 42 11.41 2.98 -11.24
CA SER A 42 12.15 2.79 -12.49
C SER A 42 11.26 2.92 -13.73
N ASN A 43 10.09 2.28 -13.74
CA ASN A 43 9.19 2.27 -14.89
C ASN A 43 8.46 3.61 -15.08
N ASN A 44 7.99 4.21 -14.00
CA ASN A 44 7.14 5.40 -14.07
C ASN A 44 7.92 6.71 -14.04
N PHE A 45 9.10 6.73 -13.42
CA PHE A 45 9.97 7.89 -13.40
C PHE A 45 11.13 7.74 -14.37
N VAL A 46 12.10 6.87 -14.08
CA VAL A 46 13.40 6.84 -14.77
C VAL A 46 13.22 6.59 -16.27
N THR A 47 12.43 5.60 -16.65
CA THR A 47 12.22 5.26 -18.08
C THR A 47 11.56 6.41 -18.82
N LYS A 48 10.55 7.06 -18.24
CA LYS A 48 9.87 8.19 -18.88
C LYS A 48 10.76 9.42 -18.95
N PHE A 49 11.53 9.71 -17.89
CA PHE A 49 12.47 10.81 -17.89
C PHE A 49 13.53 10.66 -18.98
N VAL A 50 14.17 9.49 -19.09
CA VAL A 50 15.16 9.20 -20.14
C VAL A 50 14.57 9.29 -21.55
N ALA A 51 13.29 9.00 -21.70
CA ALA A 51 12.57 9.12 -22.96
C ALA A 51 12.16 10.56 -23.31
N ALA A 52 12.16 11.48 -22.34
CA ALA A 52 11.75 12.87 -22.54
C ALA A 52 12.63 13.57 -23.61
N ARG A 53 12.02 14.46 -24.38
CA ARG A 53 12.68 15.23 -25.42
C ARG A 53 12.25 16.69 -25.34
N THR A 54 13.17 17.59 -25.70
CA THR A 54 12.81 18.99 -25.94
C THR A 54 11.98 19.09 -27.21
N SER A 55 11.01 19.99 -27.23
CA SER A 55 10.16 20.22 -28.40
C SER A 55 10.85 21.14 -29.40
N ARG A 56 11.40 22.23 -28.91
CA ARG A 56 12.10 23.24 -29.74
C ARG A 56 13.10 24.03 -28.89
N GLU A 57 14.03 24.70 -29.56
CA GLU A 57 14.90 25.75 -29.02
C GLU A 57 14.21 27.11 -29.16
N VAL A 58 14.31 27.95 -28.17
CA VAL A 58 13.79 29.34 -28.19
C VAL A 58 14.86 30.18 -28.88
N GLU A 59 14.58 30.65 -30.11
CA GLU A 59 15.47 31.52 -30.85
C GLU A 59 15.45 32.93 -30.22
N ASP A 60 16.61 33.60 -30.19
CA ASP A 60 16.78 34.95 -29.64
C ASP A 60 16.16 35.09 -28.22
N ALA A 61 16.44 34.14 -27.35
CA ALA A 61 15.88 34.10 -26.00
C ALA A 61 16.28 35.36 -25.23
N ASP A 62 15.27 35.91 -24.51
CA ASP A 62 15.45 36.99 -23.55
C ASP A 62 16.07 36.46 -22.24
N SER A 63 16.12 37.32 -21.21
CA SER A 63 16.59 36.96 -19.88
C SER A 63 15.68 35.91 -19.21
N ASP A 64 16.25 35.10 -18.32
CA ASP A 64 15.62 33.94 -17.66
C ASP A 64 14.29 34.31 -16.94
N ASP A 65 14.18 35.54 -16.43
CA ASP A 65 12.97 36.05 -15.77
C ASP A 65 11.73 36.10 -16.70
N LYS A 66 11.94 36.21 -18.03
CA LYS A 66 10.84 36.18 -19.01
C LYS A 66 10.19 34.82 -19.17
N TYR A 67 10.85 33.80 -18.71
CA TYR A 67 10.48 32.39 -18.88
C TYR A 67 10.25 31.71 -17.53
N GLY A 68 10.32 32.47 -16.39
CA GLY A 68 10.22 31.92 -15.04
C GLY A 68 11.36 30.98 -14.66
N LEU A 69 12.54 31.17 -15.27
CA LEU A 69 13.72 30.30 -15.07
C LEU A 69 14.66 30.83 -13.97
N ASP A 70 14.48 32.06 -13.54
CA ASP A 70 15.16 32.66 -12.37
C ASP A 70 14.54 32.21 -11.02
N ASP A 71 13.27 31.79 -11.05
CA ASP A 71 12.56 31.13 -9.97
C ASP A 71 11.73 29.96 -10.54
N PRO A 72 12.38 28.84 -10.85
CA PRO A 72 11.77 27.77 -11.65
C PRO A 72 10.58 27.11 -10.94
N TYR A 73 9.55 26.79 -11.71
CA TYR A 73 8.39 26.03 -11.24
C TYR A 73 8.76 24.64 -10.71
N LEU A 74 9.75 23.99 -11.38
CA LEU A 74 10.29 22.69 -10.99
C LEU A 74 11.80 22.67 -11.24
N THR A 75 12.57 22.28 -10.22
CA THR A 75 14.00 21.94 -10.37
C THR A 75 14.15 20.42 -10.31
N LEU A 76 14.82 19.85 -11.31
CA LEU A 76 15.12 18.42 -11.38
C LEU A 76 16.63 18.23 -11.52
N GLU A 77 17.23 17.47 -10.63
CA GLU A 77 18.65 17.11 -10.63
C GLU A 77 18.81 15.62 -10.88
N VAL A 78 19.73 15.25 -11.74
CA VAL A 78 20.11 13.85 -11.97
C VAL A 78 21.62 13.69 -11.87
N GLU A 79 22.04 12.53 -11.36
CA GLU A 79 23.45 12.13 -11.34
C GLU A 79 23.55 10.73 -11.95
N ASN A 80 24.53 10.52 -12.83
CA ASN A 80 24.76 9.21 -13.41
C ASN A 80 25.75 8.37 -12.58
N LEU A 81 25.94 7.09 -12.91
CA LEU A 81 26.89 6.20 -12.25
C LEU A 81 28.34 6.70 -12.32
N GLY A 82 28.67 7.55 -13.29
CA GLY A 82 30.00 8.20 -13.42
C GLY A 82 30.17 9.44 -12.55
N GLY A 83 29.13 9.85 -11.79
CA GLY A 83 29.15 11.04 -10.94
C GLY A 83 28.92 12.36 -11.69
N ILE A 84 28.53 12.30 -12.97
CA ILE A 84 28.17 13.50 -13.75
C ILE A 84 26.78 13.94 -13.33
N LYS A 85 26.64 15.23 -12.98
CA LYS A 85 25.40 15.85 -12.57
C LYS A 85 24.86 16.76 -13.65
N GLU A 86 23.55 16.76 -13.81
CA GLU A 86 22.83 17.72 -14.65
C GLU A 86 21.61 18.23 -13.88
N THR A 87 21.39 19.55 -13.95
CA THR A 87 20.23 20.20 -13.35
C THR A 87 19.36 20.79 -14.47
N PHE A 88 18.07 20.53 -14.37
CA PHE A 88 17.04 21.00 -15.28
C PHE A 88 16.14 21.98 -14.55
N TYR A 89 16.01 23.19 -15.04
CA TYR A 89 15.11 24.21 -14.55
C TYR A 89 13.90 24.28 -15.48
N ILE A 90 12.73 24.00 -14.97
CA ILE A 90 11.46 24.10 -15.70
C ILE A 90 10.75 25.35 -15.19
N GLY A 91 10.56 26.31 -16.08
CA GLY A 91 9.98 27.62 -15.81
C GLY A 91 8.47 27.67 -16.05
N ASP A 92 8.02 28.78 -16.63
CA ASP A 92 6.61 29.06 -16.83
C ASP A 92 5.98 28.24 -17.96
N TYR A 93 4.66 28.06 -17.86
CA TYR A 93 3.85 27.42 -18.88
C TYR A 93 3.46 28.40 -19.97
N ASN A 94 3.77 28.08 -21.21
CA ASN A 94 3.32 28.83 -22.38
C ASN A 94 1.98 28.26 -22.88
N SER A 95 0.89 28.98 -22.63
CA SER A 95 -0.45 28.52 -22.99
C SER A 95 -0.73 28.44 -24.50
N MET A 96 0.00 29.19 -25.32
CA MET A 96 -0.13 29.12 -26.78
C MET A 96 0.55 27.88 -27.37
N LEU A 97 1.68 27.49 -26.80
CA LEU A 97 2.44 26.32 -27.23
C LEU A 97 1.98 25.05 -26.48
N GLN A 98 1.31 25.20 -25.35
CA GLN A 98 0.99 24.13 -24.40
C GLN A 98 2.24 23.38 -23.90
N GLU A 99 3.33 24.12 -23.70
CA GLU A 99 4.64 23.63 -23.30
C GLU A 99 5.21 24.48 -22.17
N TYR A 100 6.16 23.92 -21.43
CA TYR A 100 6.94 24.63 -20.41
C TYR A 100 8.29 25.03 -20.96
N TYR A 101 8.83 26.15 -20.48
CA TYR A 101 10.21 26.51 -20.74
C TYR A 101 11.17 25.66 -19.91
N LEU A 102 12.31 25.30 -20.49
CA LEU A 102 13.33 24.47 -19.86
C LEU A 102 14.71 25.06 -20.14
N LYS A 103 15.53 25.13 -19.10
CA LYS A 103 16.97 25.41 -19.16
C LYS A 103 17.76 24.31 -18.48
N ILE A 104 18.90 23.97 -19.05
CA ILE A 104 19.86 23.05 -18.45
C ILE A 104 20.94 23.90 -17.81
N GLU A 105 21.33 23.62 -16.57
CA GLU A 105 22.37 24.35 -15.86
C GLU A 105 23.67 24.39 -16.68
N GLY A 106 24.27 25.56 -16.72
CA GLY A 106 25.52 25.79 -17.49
C GLY A 106 25.35 25.77 -19.01
N LYS A 107 24.11 25.76 -19.53
CA LYS A 107 23.81 25.97 -20.97
C LYS A 107 23.12 27.31 -21.13
N ASP A 108 23.50 28.02 -22.22
CA ASP A 108 22.91 29.33 -22.55
C ASP A 108 21.58 29.22 -23.30
N LYS A 109 21.23 28.03 -23.76
CA LYS A 109 20.04 27.78 -24.56
C LYS A 109 18.81 27.50 -23.68
N ILE A 110 17.68 28.07 -24.09
CA ILE A 110 16.36 27.79 -23.53
C ILE A 110 15.60 26.91 -24.53
N TYR A 111 14.92 25.94 -24.00
CA TYR A 111 14.10 24.99 -24.75
C TYR A 111 12.64 25.05 -24.30
N THR A 112 11.76 24.42 -25.06
CA THR A 112 10.45 24.06 -24.58
C THR A 112 10.32 22.55 -24.45
N VAL A 113 9.51 22.10 -23.47
CA VAL A 113 9.18 20.71 -23.24
C VAL A 113 7.68 20.55 -23.07
N ASN A 114 7.15 19.42 -23.50
CA ASN A 114 5.75 19.11 -23.29
C ASN A 114 5.47 18.83 -21.79
N THR A 115 4.21 18.67 -21.46
CA THR A 115 3.76 18.42 -20.06
C THR A 115 4.16 17.03 -19.53
N ASP A 116 4.59 16.09 -20.40
CA ASP A 116 4.90 14.73 -20.00
C ASP A 116 6.05 14.65 -18.99
N LEU A 117 7.07 15.52 -19.14
CA LEU A 117 8.17 15.60 -18.18
C LEU A 117 7.68 15.98 -16.77
N LEU A 118 6.72 16.90 -16.68
CA LEU A 118 6.16 17.31 -15.40
C LEU A 118 5.26 16.24 -14.78
N TYR A 119 4.57 15.46 -15.62
CA TYR A 119 3.76 14.33 -15.10
C TYR A 119 4.62 13.30 -14.36
N VAL A 120 5.86 13.11 -14.81
CA VAL A 120 6.81 12.19 -14.14
C VAL A 120 7.15 12.66 -12.74
N CYS A 121 7.27 13.99 -12.52
CA CYS A 121 7.63 14.60 -11.24
C CYS A 121 6.41 14.94 -10.34
N ARG A 122 5.18 14.68 -10.77
CA ARG A 122 3.97 14.98 -9.96
C ARG A 122 3.72 14.00 -8.84
N GLU A 123 4.20 12.80 -9.01
CA GLU A 123 4.01 11.74 -8.04
C GLU A 123 4.95 11.96 -6.85
N ASP A 124 4.40 11.81 -5.65
CA ASP A 124 5.18 11.84 -4.42
C ASP A 124 5.78 10.46 -4.10
N MET A 125 6.55 10.35 -3.03
CA MET A 125 7.17 9.08 -2.65
C MET A 125 6.14 7.99 -2.31
N TYR A 126 4.94 8.36 -1.84
CA TYR A 126 3.87 7.42 -1.50
C TYR A 126 3.20 6.80 -2.74
N ASP A 127 3.26 7.47 -3.89
CA ASP A 127 2.75 6.91 -5.15
C ASP A 127 3.65 5.77 -5.68
N TYR A 128 4.90 5.76 -5.24
CA TYR A 128 5.86 4.69 -5.54
C TYR A 128 6.04 3.70 -4.39
N ALA A 129 5.28 3.80 -3.30
CA ALA A 129 5.45 2.91 -2.16
C ALA A 129 4.90 1.50 -2.43
N ASN A 130 5.62 0.48 -1.95
CA ASN A 130 5.07 -0.85 -1.81
C ASN A 130 4.02 -0.86 -0.69
N VAL A 131 2.94 -1.55 -0.92
CA VAL A 131 1.96 -1.84 0.11
C VAL A 131 2.19 -3.24 0.69
N GLU A 132 1.99 -3.40 1.99
CA GLU A 132 2.04 -4.71 2.63
C GLU A 132 0.94 -5.62 2.09
N SER A 133 1.23 -6.92 2.02
CA SER A 133 0.21 -7.90 1.67
C SER A 133 -0.84 -8.00 2.79
N PHE A 134 -2.10 -8.01 2.40
CA PHE A 134 -3.17 -8.34 3.34
C PHE A 134 -2.96 -9.76 3.88
N PRO A 135 -3.32 -10.06 5.16
CA PRO A 135 -3.13 -11.39 5.70
C PRO A 135 -3.82 -12.47 4.86
N ALA A 136 -3.04 -13.40 4.33
CA ALA A 136 -3.54 -14.45 3.48
C ALA A 136 -4.28 -15.54 4.30
N PHE A 137 -5.31 -16.09 3.70
CA PHE A 137 -6.02 -17.24 4.20
C PHE A 137 -5.28 -18.53 3.78
N ALA A 138 -4.70 -19.23 4.74
CA ALA A 138 -3.99 -20.50 4.50
C ALA A 138 -4.45 -21.56 5.51
N THR A 139 -5.10 -22.61 5.03
CA THR A 139 -5.79 -23.60 5.89
C THR A 139 -4.85 -24.53 6.64
N ASP A 140 -3.66 -24.80 6.14
CA ASP A 140 -2.70 -25.75 6.71
C ASP A 140 -2.07 -25.30 8.04
N THR A 141 -1.99 -24.00 8.24
CA THR A 141 -1.46 -23.39 9.47
C THR A 141 -2.51 -22.63 10.29
N LEU A 142 -3.69 -22.43 9.73
CA LEU A 142 -4.74 -21.60 10.29
C LEU A 142 -5.41 -22.26 11.50
N ASN A 143 -5.59 -21.47 12.58
CA ASN A 143 -6.37 -21.89 13.75
C ASN A 143 -7.79 -21.31 13.68
N ASP A 144 -7.88 -20.00 13.53
CA ASP A 144 -9.16 -19.30 13.46
C ASP A 144 -9.05 -17.94 12.77
N ILE A 145 -10.20 -17.43 12.36
CA ILE A 145 -10.39 -16.06 11.90
C ILE A 145 -11.40 -15.39 12.84
N THR A 146 -11.05 -14.22 13.34
CA THR A 146 -11.94 -13.41 14.18
C THR A 146 -12.19 -12.07 13.51
N ILE A 147 -13.45 -11.67 13.43
CA ILE A 147 -13.88 -10.38 12.91
C ILE A 147 -14.59 -9.65 14.04
N ASN A 148 -14.06 -8.49 14.42
CA ASN A 148 -14.70 -7.57 15.35
C ASN A 148 -15.28 -6.40 14.56
N ASN A 149 -16.51 -6.04 14.82
CA ASN A 149 -17.18 -4.90 14.23
C ASN A 149 -18.04 -4.19 15.27
N ASP A 150 -17.49 -3.15 15.89
CA ASP A 150 -18.17 -2.27 16.86
C ASP A 150 -19.00 -3.00 17.92
N GLY A 151 -18.40 -4.02 18.53
CA GLY A 151 -19.01 -4.82 19.62
C GLY A 151 -19.64 -6.14 19.16
N LEU A 152 -19.78 -6.35 17.86
CA LEU A 152 -20.10 -7.67 17.31
C LEU A 152 -18.80 -8.43 17.05
N THR A 153 -18.80 -9.71 17.40
CA THR A 153 -17.67 -10.60 17.11
C THR A 153 -18.17 -11.83 16.36
N VAL A 154 -17.54 -12.11 15.23
CA VAL A 154 -17.70 -13.36 14.49
C VAL A 154 -16.40 -14.11 14.56
N LYS A 155 -16.44 -15.38 14.98
CA LYS A 155 -15.26 -16.24 15.03
C LYS A 155 -15.49 -17.54 14.29
N MET A 156 -14.67 -17.78 13.25
CA MET A 156 -14.59 -19.03 12.50
C MET A 156 -13.36 -19.81 12.95
N VAL A 157 -13.54 -21.09 13.27
CA VAL A 157 -12.47 -21.98 13.72
C VAL A 157 -12.30 -23.12 12.75
N TYR A 158 -11.04 -23.38 12.37
CA TYR A 158 -10.68 -24.53 11.56
C TYR A 158 -10.32 -25.73 12.46
N MET A 159 -10.94 -26.89 12.24
CA MET A 159 -10.71 -28.12 12.97
C MET A 159 -10.51 -29.27 11.99
N GLU A 160 -9.27 -29.70 11.81
CA GLU A 160 -8.91 -30.76 10.84
C GLU A 160 -9.68 -32.07 11.10
N ASN A 161 -9.88 -32.43 12.38
CA ASN A 161 -10.57 -33.63 12.79
C ASN A 161 -12.07 -33.43 13.06
N GLY A 162 -12.63 -32.28 12.67
CA GLY A 162 -14.01 -31.92 12.95
C GLY A 162 -14.29 -31.57 14.42
N SER A 163 -15.57 -31.49 14.76
CA SER A 163 -16.06 -31.21 16.13
C SER A 163 -17.07 -32.25 16.57
N GLU A 164 -17.13 -32.57 17.87
CA GLU A 164 -18.16 -33.45 18.45
C GLU A 164 -19.60 -32.92 18.23
N THR A 165 -19.74 -31.61 18.02
CA THR A 165 -21.01 -30.97 17.70
C THR A 165 -21.33 -30.98 16.20
N ASP A 166 -20.46 -31.56 15.36
CA ASP A 166 -20.68 -31.68 13.91
C ASP A 166 -21.71 -32.76 13.61
N LEU A 167 -22.94 -32.36 13.38
CA LEU A 167 -24.04 -33.24 13.02
C LEU A 167 -23.90 -33.88 11.63
N ILE A 168 -23.05 -33.32 10.81
CA ILE A 168 -22.81 -33.74 9.40
C ILE A 168 -21.66 -34.73 9.32
N GLY A 169 -20.66 -34.59 10.22
CA GLY A 169 -19.53 -35.52 10.37
C GLY A 169 -18.40 -35.30 9.37
N THR A 170 -18.46 -34.22 8.54
CA THR A 170 -17.46 -33.93 7.52
C THR A 170 -16.98 -32.48 7.50
N CYS A 171 -17.54 -31.64 8.37
CA CYS A 171 -17.18 -30.22 8.43
C CYS A 171 -15.82 -30.04 9.11
N LYS A 172 -15.04 -29.12 8.57
CA LYS A 172 -13.78 -28.65 9.17
C LYS A 172 -13.87 -27.19 9.66
N TRP A 173 -14.85 -26.45 9.19
CA TRP A 173 -15.09 -25.07 9.59
C TRP A 173 -16.32 -24.95 10.50
N PHE A 174 -16.14 -24.19 11.58
CA PHE A 174 -17.18 -23.99 12.60
C PHE A 174 -17.23 -22.54 13.03
N PHE A 175 -18.41 -22.00 13.21
CA PHE A 175 -18.59 -20.73 13.90
C PHE A 175 -18.74 -20.98 15.42
N SER A 176 -17.85 -20.34 16.21
CA SER A 176 -17.90 -20.39 17.66
C SER A 176 -18.59 -19.18 18.28
N THR A 177 -18.54 -18.05 17.61
CA THR A 177 -19.15 -16.80 18.06
C THR A 177 -19.97 -16.23 16.88
N PRO A 178 -21.21 -15.74 17.13
CA PRO A 178 -21.86 -15.45 18.45
C PRO A 178 -22.63 -16.60 19.06
N PHE A 179 -22.38 -17.83 18.73
CA PHE A 179 -23.13 -18.99 19.18
C PHE A 179 -22.61 -19.51 20.53
N LEU A 180 -23.51 -20.21 21.30
CA LEU A 180 -23.14 -20.86 22.56
C LEU A 180 -22.37 -22.18 22.34
N THR A 181 -22.56 -22.81 21.19
CA THR A 181 -21.88 -24.04 20.76
C THR A 181 -21.41 -23.89 19.33
N TYR A 182 -20.40 -24.67 18.91
CA TYR A 182 -19.94 -24.70 17.54
C TYR A 182 -21.07 -24.99 16.56
N ARG A 183 -21.16 -24.21 15.51
CA ARG A 183 -22.06 -24.38 14.36
C ARG A 183 -21.30 -24.76 13.15
N SER A 184 -21.59 -25.93 12.58
CA SER A 184 -20.97 -26.40 11.35
C SER A 184 -21.24 -25.43 10.20
N ALA A 185 -20.18 -25.03 9.50
CA ALA A 185 -20.28 -24.19 8.31
C ALA A 185 -20.48 -25.01 7.04
N GLU A 186 -21.23 -24.50 6.09
CA GLU A 186 -21.38 -25.10 4.76
C GLU A 186 -20.07 -24.90 3.96
N THR A 187 -19.38 -25.97 3.64
CA THR A 187 -18.05 -25.97 3.02
C THR A 187 -18.02 -25.10 1.74
N ASN A 188 -18.96 -25.31 0.82
CA ASN A 188 -19.02 -24.54 -0.41
C ASN A 188 -19.12 -23.03 -0.15
N LYS A 189 -19.91 -22.61 0.84
CA LYS A 189 -20.03 -21.19 1.19
C LYS A 189 -18.78 -20.61 1.81
N ILE A 190 -18.00 -21.42 2.55
CA ILE A 190 -16.70 -21.00 3.06
C ILE A 190 -15.70 -20.89 1.92
N ASP A 191 -15.72 -21.81 0.95
CA ASP A 191 -14.87 -21.72 -0.25
C ASP A 191 -15.20 -20.48 -1.07
N ASP A 192 -16.50 -20.15 -1.25
CA ASP A 192 -16.96 -18.93 -1.88
C ASP A 192 -16.54 -17.68 -1.08
N LEU A 193 -16.68 -17.68 0.24
CA LEU A 193 -16.23 -16.59 1.12
C LEU A 193 -14.71 -16.36 0.95
N GLN A 194 -13.94 -17.44 0.94
CA GLN A 194 -12.50 -17.37 0.72
C GLN A 194 -12.19 -16.74 -0.64
N SER A 195 -12.65 -17.35 -1.73
CA SER A 195 -12.29 -16.96 -3.10
C SER A 195 -12.86 -15.61 -3.51
N ASP A 196 -14.07 -15.25 -3.06
CA ASP A 196 -14.77 -14.05 -3.50
C ASP A 196 -14.58 -12.85 -2.60
N THR A 197 -14.19 -13.08 -1.34
CA THR A 197 -14.01 -12.00 -0.36
C THR A 197 -12.60 -11.97 0.21
N LEU A 198 -12.18 -13.03 0.93
CA LEU A 198 -10.95 -12.96 1.73
C LEU A 198 -9.68 -12.90 0.90
N ASP A 199 -9.59 -13.68 -0.18
CA ASP A 199 -8.41 -13.70 -1.06
C ASP A 199 -8.29 -12.44 -1.95
N LYS A 200 -9.36 -11.65 -2.04
CA LYS A 200 -9.39 -10.38 -2.78
C LYS A 200 -9.07 -9.15 -1.92
N LEU A 201 -8.91 -9.35 -0.61
CA LEU A 201 -8.58 -8.25 0.29
C LEU A 201 -7.15 -7.75 0.02
N GLN A 202 -7.03 -6.44 -0.19
CA GLN A 202 -5.74 -5.80 -0.41
C GLN A 202 -5.77 -4.34 0.01
N PHE A 203 -4.64 -3.82 0.42
CA PHE A 203 -4.45 -2.39 0.58
C PHE A 203 -4.26 -1.75 -0.79
N SER A 204 -4.73 -0.53 -0.97
CA SER A 204 -4.64 0.21 -2.23
C SER A 204 -3.47 1.19 -2.27
N LYS A 205 -3.09 1.76 -1.13
CA LYS A 205 -2.02 2.77 -1.04
C LYS A 205 -1.47 2.85 0.39
N LEU A 206 -0.16 3.08 0.53
CA LEU A 206 0.46 3.59 1.76
C LEU A 206 0.20 5.09 1.83
N VAL A 207 -0.28 5.60 2.96
CA VAL A 207 -0.60 7.04 3.13
C VAL A 207 0.16 7.72 4.26
N ASN A 208 0.68 6.94 5.20
CA ASN A 208 1.57 7.47 6.22
C ASN A 208 2.59 6.39 6.61
N TYR A 209 3.86 6.75 6.53
CA TYR A 209 4.99 5.91 6.89
C TYR A 209 5.53 6.32 8.24
N LYS A 210 5.66 5.36 9.17
CA LYS A 210 6.06 5.62 10.56
C LYS A 210 5.14 6.64 11.26
N ALA A 211 3.81 6.43 11.11
CA ALA A 211 2.79 7.30 11.69
C ALA A 211 2.98 7.52 13.19
N THR A 212 2.88 8.75 13.62
CA THR A 212 2.93 9.13 15.03
C THR A 212 1.66 8.69 15.77
N LYS A 213 1.65 8.81 17.10
CA LYS A 213 0.43 8.54 17.86
C LYS A 213 -0.70 9.48 17.49
N GLU A 214 -0.39 10.74 17.28
CA GLU A 214 -1.31 11.79 16.86
C GLU A 214 -1.94 11.46 15.50
N ASP A 215 -1.12 10.98 14.56
CA ASP A 215 -1.61 10.53 13.26
C ASP A 215 -2.56 9.33 13.41
N LEU A 216 -2.18 8.34 14.22
CA LEU A 216 -3.00 7.16 14.46
C LEU A 216 -4.34 7.52 15.14
N ASP A 217 -4.35 8.49 16.05
CA ASP A 217 -5.56 9.01 16.65
C ASP A 217 -6.46 9.69 15.60
N ALA A 218 -5.86 10.50 14.71
CA ALA A 218 -6.58 11.16 13.63
C ALA A 218 -7.16 10.17 12.61
N TYR A 219 -6.46 9.07 12.32
CA TYR A 219 -6.93 8.00 11.47
C TYR A 219 -7.92 7.03 12.16
N GLY A 220 -8.19 7.20 13.46
CA GLY A 220 -9.07 6.32 14.23
C GLY A 220 -8.50 4.90 14.44
N LEU A 221 -7.17 4.77 14.48
CA LEU A 221 -6.46 3.49 14.57
C LEU A 221 -5.91 3.16 15.96
N THR A 222 -5.90 4.10 16.90
CA THR A 222 -5.35 3.89 18.26
C THR A 222 -6.11 2.84 19.04
N ASP A 223 -7.45 2.89 19.01
CA ASP A 223 -8.33 1.98 19.75
C ASP A 223 -9.44 1.43 18.83
N SER A 224 -9.07 1.02 17.62
CA SER A 224 -10.06 0.49 16.68
C SER A 224 -10.77 -0.74 17.24
N LYS A 225 -12.11 -0.73 17.15
CA LYS A 225 -12.98 -1.86 17.49
C LYS A 225 -13.42 -2.65 16.26
N ARG A 226 -12.90 -2.27 15.09
CA ARG A 226 -13.14 -2.94 13.81
C ARG A 226 -11.85 -3.63 13.40
N GLN A 227 -11.86 -4.96 13.41
CA GLN A 227 -10.66 -5.76 13.24
C GLN A 227 -10.93 -7.01 12.42
N TYR A 228 -9.96 -7.38 11.59
CA TYR A 228 -9.84 -8.69 10.97
C TYR A 228 -8.59 -9.36 11.52
N ILE A 229 -8.75 -10.50 12.18
CA ILE A 229 -7.67 -11.19 12.89
C ILE A 229 -7.57 -12.62 12.35
N ILE A 230 -6.38 -12.98 11.88
CA ILE A 230 -6.02 -14.36 11.54
C ILE A 230 -5.10 -14.89 12.61
N ASN A 231 -5.51 -15.97 13.27
CA ASN A 231 -4.68 -16.74 14.22
C ASN A 231 -4.16 -18.00 13.52
N TYR A 232 -2.86 -18.21 13.57
CA TYR A 232 -2.20 -19.32 12.87
C TYR A 232 -1.00 -19.84 13.68
N ARG A 233 -0.42 -20.93 13.19
CA ARG A 233 0.85 -21.46 13.69
C ARG A 233 1.97 -21.00 12.78
N ASP A 234 2.96 -20.35 13.34
CA ASP A 234 4.18 -19.90 12.64
C ASP A 234 5.33 -20.82 13.03
N THR A 235 6.02 -21.35 12.06
CA THR A 235 7.20 -22.20 12.28
C THR A 235 8.43 -21.45 11.81
N ASP A 236 9.31 -21.14 12.74
CA ASP A 236 10.58 -20.51 12.48
C ASP A 236 11.44 -21.39 11.58
N ALA A 237 11.86 -20.88 10.43
CA ALA A 237 12.56 -21.65 9.40
C ALA A 237 13.96 -22.10 9.84
N ASP A 238 14.62 -21.35 10.72
CA ASP A 238 15.98 -21.63 11.16
C ASP A 238 16.01 -22.62 12.34
N THR A 239 15.07 -22.50 13.26
CA THR A 239 15.03 -23.29 14.49
C THR A 239 14.04 -24.44 14.45
N GLY A 240 13.08 -24.43 13.54
CA GLY A 240 11.96 -25.38 13.47
C GLY A 240 10.95 -25.26 14.60
N VAL A 241 11.04 -24.23 15.44
CA VAL A 241 10.14 -24.03 16.56
C VAL A 241 8.82 -23.44 16.06
N THR A 242 7.70 -24.14 16.40
CA THR A 242 6.36 -23.68 16.05
C THR A 242 5.75 -22.90 17.21
N GLN A 243 5.24 -21.71 16.94
CA GLN A 243 4.58 -20.84 17.89
C GLN A 243 3.20 -20.40 17.39
N ASN A 244 2.33 -20.00 18.32
CA ASN A 244 1.11 -19.31 17.94
C ASN A 244 1.44 -17.91 17.44
N ALA A 245 0.82 -17.54 16.37
CA ALA A 245 0.98 -16.23 15.73
C ALA A 245 -0.38 -15.64 15.34
N SER A 246 -0.42 -14.33 15.19
CA SER A 246 -1.59 -13.66 14.63
C SER A 246 -1.17 -12.48 13.75
N LYS A 247 -2.01 -12.19 12.75
CA LYS A 247 -2.01 -10.93 12.02
C LYS A 247 -3.35 -10.26 12.25
N THR A 248 -3.31 -9.01 12.67
CA THR A 248 -4.50 -8.19 12.92
C THR A 248 -4.47 -7.01 11.96
N VAL A 249 -5.56 -6.81 11.25
CA VAL A 249 -5.82 -5.56 10.51
C VAL A 249 -6.82 -4.75 11.31
N ASP A 250 -6.38 -3.59 11.79
CA ASP A 250 -7.24 -2.58 12.39
C ASP A 250 -7.81 -1.70 11.28
N PHE A 251 -9.13 -1.49 11.26
CA PHE A 251 -9.81 -0.55 10.37
C PHE A 251 -10.12 0.73 11.14
N GLY A 252 -9.61 1.84 10.67
CA GLY A 252 -9.76 3.17 11.23
C GLY A 252 -11.00 3.93 10.75
N ALA A 253 -10.87 5.25 10.64
CA ALA A 253 -11.90 6.14 10.12
C ALA A 253 -12.11 5.94 8.61
N TYR A 254 -13.33 6.22 8.16
CA TYR A 254 -13.62 6.31 6.74
C TYR A 254 -13.27 7.73 6.23
N ASP A 255 -12.55 7.79 5.15
CA ASP A 255 -12.22 9.03 4.46
C ASP A 255 -13.13 9.22 3.23
N GLU A 256 -13.99 10.22 3.28
CA GLU A 256 -14.93 10.51 2.20
C GLU A 256 -14.24 10.98 0.91
N ALA A 257 -13.07 11.61 1.03
CA ALA A 257 -12.34 12.14 -0.13
C ALA A 257 -11.76 11.03 -1.00
N THR A 258 -11.26 9.96 -0.38
CA THR A 258 -10.69 8.80 -1.07
C THR A 258 -11.69 7.66 -1.27
N GLY A 259 -12.80 7.63 -0.52
CA GLY A 259 -13.75 6.54 -0.49
C GLY A 259 -13.21 5.26 0.17
N CYS A 260 -12.21 5.41 1.04
CA CYS A 260 -11.49 4.32 1.67
C CYS A 260 -11.55 4.41 3.21
N TYR A 261 -11.27 3.29 3.87
CA TYR A 261 -10.92 3.26 5.28
C TYR A 261 -9.41 3.33 5.45
N TYR A 262 -8.93 4.00 6.50
CA TYR A 262 -7.56 3.84 6.97
C TYR A 262 -7.41 2.46 7.61
N ALA A 263 -6.24 1.84 7.44
CA ALA A 263 -5.98 0.52 7.99
C ALA A 263 -4.52 0.36 8.40
N ARG A 264 -4.27 -0.51 9.39
CA ARG A 264 -2.93 -0.83 9.90
C ARG A 264 -2.82 -2.31 10.19
N ILE A 265 -1.61 -2.89 10.01
CA ILE A 265 -1.32 -4.27 10.39
C ILE A 265 -0.55 -4.34 11.71
N THR A 266 -0.92 -5.33 12.52
CA THR A 266 -0.12 -5.80 13.67
C THR A 266 0.17 -7.28 13.50
N LYS A 267 1.44 -7.68 13.61
CA LYS A 267 1.87 -9.08 13.68
C LYS A 267 2.25 -9.44 15.11
N THR A 268 1.84 -10.62 15.58
CA THR A 268 2.27 -11.17 16.87
C THR A 268 2.77 -12.59 16.66
N VAL A 269 3.93 -12.92 17.22
CA VAL A 269 4.52 -14.28 17.20
C VAL A 269 4.94 -14.61 18.63
N GLY A 270 4.34 -15.64 19.23
CA GLY A 270 4.53 -15.93 20.65
C GLY A 270 4.19 -14.71 21.51
N ASN A 271 5.18 -14.17 22.21
CA ASN A 271 5.04 -12.97 23.06
C ASN A 271 5.53 -11.68 22.35
N ALA A 272 6.13 -11.80 21.16
CA ALA A 272 6.61 -10.66 20.40
C ALA A 272 5.47 -10.04 19.60
N LYS A 273 5.27 -8.73 19.78
CA LYS A 273 4.27 -7.95 19.06
C LYS A 273 4.97 -6.89 18.24
N GLU A 274 4.81 -6.95 16.93
CA GLU A 274 5.27 -5.96 15.97
C GLU A 274 4.05 -5.20 15.46
N VAL A 275 4.00 -3.92 15.74
CA VAL A 275 2.95 -3.01 15.26
C VAL A 275 3.54 -2.20 14.12
N SER A 276 3.00 -2.35 12.93
CA SER A 276 3.41 -1.51 11.80
C SER A 276 3.15 -0.05 12.13
N GLY A 277 4.16 0.81 11.90
CA GLY A 277 3.99 2.25 11.91
C GLY A 277 3.32 2.78 10.64
N ASN A 278 3.05 1.90 9.67
CA ASN A 278 2.51 2.29 8.37
C ASN A 278 0.98 2.28 8.38
N VAL A 279 0.40 3.30 7.76
CA VAL A 279 -1.04 3.41 7.55
C VAL A 279 -1.34 3.29 6.07
N TYR A 280 -2.29 2.42 5.76
CA TYR A 280 -2.74 2.10 4.42
C TYR A 280 -4.19 2.53 4.19
N LEU A 281 -4.58 2.61 2.92
CA LEU A 281 -5.98 2.68 2.51
C LEU A 281 -6.48 1.30 2.11
N ILE A 282 -7.73 1.02 2.46
CA ILE A 282 -8.49 -0.12 1.94
C ILE A 282 -9.85 0.38 1.45
N SER A 283 -10.30 -0.11 0.29
CA SER A 283 -11.58 0.33 -0.27
C SER A 283 -12.73 0.07 0.70
N LYS A 284 -13.74 0.95 0.69
CA LYS A 284 -14.96 0.77 1.48
C LYS A 284 -15.59 -0.59 1.22
N ALA A 285 -15.73 -0.96 -0.05
CA ALA A 285 -16.35 -2.22 -0.44
C ALA A 285 -15.61 -3.43 0.15
N SER A 286 -14.27 -3.45 0.10
CA SER A 286 -13.46 -4.54 0.67
C SER A 286 -13.56 -4.61 2.19
N ALA A 287 -13.47 -3.46 2.87
CA ALA A 287 -13.58 -3.40 4.33
C ALA A 287 -14.98 -3.84 4.81
N GLU A 288 -16.04 -3.33 4.20
CA GLU A 288 -17.42 -3.66 4.58
C GLU A 288 -17.78 -5.11 4.24
N ALA A 289 -17.20 -5.70 3.17
CA ALA A 289 -17.42 -7.10 2.84
C ALA A 289 -16.90 -8.04 3.95
N VAL A 290 -15.75 -7.74 4.54
CA VAL A 290 -15.20 -8.55 5.64
C VAL A 290 -15.85 -8.24 6.98
N LEU A 291 -16.07 -6.95 7.29
CA LEU A 291 -16.68 -6.52 8.54
C LEU A 291 -18.17 -6.88 8.65
N GLY A 292 -18.84 -7.06 7.52
CA GLY A 292 -20.26 -7.39 7.41
C GLY A 292 -20.57 -8.88 7.32
N ILE A 293 -19.59 -9.77 7.51
CA ILE A 293 -19.84 -11.21 7.47
C ILE A 293 -20.85 -11.61 8.56
N ASP A 294 -22.02 -12.11 8.11
CA ASP A 294 -23.04 -12.69 9.00
C ASP A 294 -22.89 -14.23 9.04
N PRO A 295 -22.54 -14.82 10.18
CA PRO A 295 -22.38 -16.26 10.28
C PRO A 295 -23.64 -17.04 9.92
N LEU A 296 -24.83 -16.42 10.03
CA LEU A 296 -26.10 -17.08 9.66
C LEU A 296 -26.20 -17.39 8.15
N ASP A 297 -25.42 -16.73 7.33
CA ASP A 297 -25.39 -17.00 5.88
C ASP A 297 -24.55 -18.23 5.53
N TYR A 298 -23.64 -18.63 6.43
CA TYR A 298 -22.64 -19.67 6.18
C TYR A 298 -22.86 -20.96 6.93
N ILE A 299 -23.72 -20.99 7.96
CA ILE A 299 -24.03 -22.22 8.71
C ILE A 299 -25.07 -23.09 8.00
N TYR A 300 -25.04 -24.40 8.28
CA TYR A 300 -26.10 -25.32 7.89
C TYR A 300 -27.41 -24.93 8.57
N LYS A 301 -28.43 -24.69 7.75
CA LYS A 301 -29.81 -24.33 8.19
C LYS A 301 -30.74 -25.55 8.21
N GLN A 302 -30.23 -26.72 8.57
CA GLN A 302 -31.01 -27.94 8.55
C GLN A 302 -32.01 -27.99 9.74
N VAL A 303 -33.29 -28.12 9.42
CA VAL A 303 -34.39 -28.14 10.43
C VAL A 303 -34.59 -29.53 11.03
N ILE A 304 -34.32 -30.58 10.27
CA ILE A 304 -34.47 -31.96 10.70
C ILE A 304 -33.24 -32.76 10.24
N TYR A 305 -32.58 -33.40 11.18
CA TYR A 305 -31.54 -34.38 10.91
C TYR A 305 -32.03 -35.77 11.36
N ILE A 306 -32.16 -36.68 10.41
CA ILE A 306 -32.48 -38.09 10.68
C ILE A 306 -31.20 -38.87 10.49
N LYS A 307 -30.71 -39.44 11.55
CA LYS A 307 -29.50 -40.28 11.59
C LYS A 307 -29.87 -41.72 11.19
#